data_68b4514a7b2b8ea91ed8c3490485bb06
#
_entry.id   68b4514a7b2b8ea91ed8c3490485bb06
#
_cell.length_a   1.000
_cell.length_b   1.000
_cell.length_c   1.000
_cell.angle_alpha   90.00
_cell.angle_beta   90.00
_cell.angle_gamma   90.00
#
_symmetry.space_group_name_H-M   'P 1'
#
loop_
_entity.id
_entity.type
_entity.pdbx_description
1 polymer ?
#
loop_
_entity_poly.entity_id
_entity_poly.type
_entity_poly.pdbx_seq_one_letter_code
_entity_poly.pdbx_strand_id
1 'polypeptide(L)'
;MIKKILIADDHDIVLTGTSIILESRIPNTVIDTAADYPEVLDKISGQKYDLLILDINMPESRNKKMISEIKSIQPEIRILVFSAYEEDIGVQYIKEGADGYINKLSKVDTISEAVMKMFAEGNYYPNGIVNKLLQPSALDGIKSLSEREYEIFILMIKGNGNLEISNEMEIQMSTISTYKKRIHKKLKTTNLADLIKLYEAYMS
;
A
#
# COMPACT_ATOMS: atom_id res chain seq x y z
N MET A 1 22.92 2.92 -21.41
CA MET A 1 23.34 2.27 -20.14
C MET A 1 22.48 1.02 -19.98
N ILE A 2 23.07 -0.10 -19.58
CA ILE A 2 22.35 -1.35 -19.34
C ILE A 2 21.53 -1.18 -18.04
N LYS A 3 20.26 -1.57 -18.08
CA LYS A 3 19.37 -1.54 -16.93
C LYS A 3 19.25 -2.93 -16.31
N LYS A 4 19.39 -3.03 -15.00
CA LYS A 4 19.22 -4.30 -14.26
C LYS A 4 17.87 -4.30 -13.54
N ILE A 5 17.06 -5.31 -13.85
CA ILE A 5 15.73 -5.51 -13.24
C ILE A 5 15.75 -6.82 -12.46
N LEU A 6 15.26 -6.81 -11.24
CA LEU A 6 14.93 -8.01 -10.49
C LEU A 6 13.40 -8.18 -10.51
N ILE A 7 12.94 -9.37 -10.91
CA ILE A 7 11.51 -9.73 -10.85
C ILE A 7 11.35 -10.77 -9.74
N ALA A 8 10.49 -10.48 -8.79
CA ALA A 8 10.22 -11.32 -7.63
C ALA A 8 8.75 -11.74 -7.60
N ASP A 9 8.51 -13.05 -7.75
CA ASP A 9 7.18 -13.68 -7.79
C ASP A 9 7.34 -15.18 -7.52
N ASP A 10 6.44 -15.78 -6.76
CA ASP A 10 6.47 -17.23 -6.48
C ASP A 10 5.81 -18.08 -7.58
N HIS A 11 5.35 -17.47 -8.65
CA HIS A 11 4.75 -18.13 -9.80
C HIS A 11 5.69 -18.11 -11.01
N ASP A 12 6.28 -19.23 -11.38
CA ASP A 12 7.20 -19.37 -12.53
C ASP A 12 6.66 -18.80 -13.84
N ILE A 13 5.35 -18.96 -14.07
CA ILE A 13 4.70 -18.44 -15.28
C ILE A 13 4.69 -16.91 -15.32
N VAL A 14 4.57 -16.26 -14.16
CA VAL A 14 4.63 -14.80 -14.03
C VAL A 14 6.06 -14.31 -14.24
N LEU A 15 7.04 -14.96 -13.62
CA LEU A 15 8.46 -14.67 -13.82
C LEU A 15 8.85 -14.77 -15.29
N THR A 16 8.56 -15.91 -15.91
CA THR A 16 8.89 -16.17 -17.33
C THR A 16 8.16 -15.22 -18.27
N GLY A 17 6.83 -15.06 -18.10
CA GLY A 17 6.02 -14.20 -18.94
C GLY A 17 6.44 -12.73 -18.86
N THR A 18 6.68 -12.23 -17.66
CA THR A 18 7.13 -10.86 -17.43
C THR A 18 8.50 -10.61 -18.01
N SER A 19 9.45 -11.56 -17.85
CA SER A 19 10.79 -11.47 -18.42
C SER A 19 10.74 -11.37 -19.95
N ILE A 20 10.03 -12.25 -20.62
CA ILE A 20 9.89 -12.24 -22.09
C ILE A 20 9.29 -10.90 -22.59
N ILE A 21 8.24 -10.40 -21.91
CA ILE A 21 7.61 -9.12 -22.28
C ILE A 21 8.61 -7.97 -22.16
N LEU A 22 9.33 -7.89 -21.05
CA LEU A 22 10.26 -6.79 -20.81
C LEU A 22 11.47 -6.86 -21.74
N GLU A 23 12.08 -8.05 -21.96
CA GLU A 23 13.19 -8.25 -22.87
C GLU A 23 12.82 -7.88 -24.31
N SER A 24 11.60 -8.21 -24.76
CA SER A 24 11.13 -7.88 -26.10
C SER A 24 10.87 -6.40 -26.35
N ARG A 25 10.58 -5.63 -25.28
CA ARG A 25 10.11 -4.22 -25.41
C ARG A 25 11.08 -3.19 -24.85
N ILE A 26 11.98 -3.59 -23.97
CA ILE A 26 12.92 -2.66 -23.35
C ILE A 26 14.36 -3.12 -23.68
N PRO A 27 14.98 -2.52 -24.69
CA PRO A 27 16.32 -2.91 -25.10
C PRO A 27 17.35 -2.58 -24.01
N ASN A 28 18.46 -3.33 -24.01
CA ASN A 28 19.56 -3.17 -23.05
C ASN A 28 19.14 -3.39 -21.59
N THR A 29 18.29 -4.38 -21.36
CA THR A 29 17.88 -4.82 -20.01
C THR A 29 18.52 -6.16 -19.68
N VAL A 30 18.94 -6.34 -18.43
CA VAL A 30 19.32 -7.63 -17.84
C VAL A 30 18.32 -7.92 -16.75
N ILE A 31 17.71 -9.10 -16.80
CA ILE A 31 16.66 -9.51 -15.89
C ILE A 31 17.14 -10.69 -15.07
N ASP A 32 17.05 -10.55 -13.76
CA ASP A 32 17.18 -11.63 -12.79
C ASP A 32 15.80 -11.88 -12.15
N THR A 33 15.59 -13.09 -11.63
CA THR A 33 14.33 -13.49 -10.99
C THR A 33 14.57 -13.96 -9.58
N ALA A 34 13.57 -13.89 -8.71
CA ALA A 34 13.56 -14.45 -7.36
C ALA A 34 12.18 -15.06 -7.07
N ALA A 35 12.15 -16.25 -6.45
CA ALA A 35 10.93 -16.99 -6.17
C ALA A 35 10.38 -16.78 -4.74
N ASP A 36 11.17 -16.18 -3.85
CA ASP A 36 10.79 -15.88 -2.47
C ASP A 36 11.49 -14.61 -1.97
N TYR A 37 11.07 -14.15 -0.80
CA TYR A 37 11.61 -12.91 -0.25
C TYR A 37 13.06 -13.01 0.24
N PRO A 38 13.53 -14.10 0.86
CA PRO A 38 14.93 -14.31 1.17
C PRO A 38 15.86 -14.22 -0.06
N GLU A 39 15.45 -14.80 -1.19
CA GLU A 39 16.21 -14.69 -2.44
C GLU A 39 16.28 -13.25 -2.96
N VAL A 40 15.21 -12.47 -2.80
CA VAL A 40 15.25 -11.02 -3.11
C VAL A 40 16.33 -10.33 -2.28
N LEU A 41 16.35 -10.56 -0.95
CA LEU A 41 17.33 -9.94 -0.05
C LEU A 41 18.77 -10.34 -0.38
N ASP A 42 19.00 -11.62 -0.69
CA ASP A 42 20.32 -12.13 -1.11
C ASP A 42 20.81 -11.43 -2.38
N LYS A 43 19.96 -11.39 -3.41
CA LYS A 43 20.30 -10.77 -4.70
C LYS A 43 20.58 -9.27 -4.58
N ILE A 44 19.74 -8.51 -3.87
CA ILE A 44 19.95 -7.07 -3.70
C ILE A 44 21.16 -6.77 -2.79
N SER A 45 21.55 -7.68 -1.92
CA SER A 45 22.78 -7.55 -1.12
C SER A 45 24.05 -7.82 -1.95
N GLY A 46 23.96 -8.70 -2.94
CA GLY A 46 25.08 -9.11 -3.77
C GLY A 46 25.37 -8.21 -4.97
N GLN A 47 24.37 -7.55 -5.52
CA GLN A 47 24.53 -6.68 -6.67
C GLN A 47 23.47 -5.55 -6.71
N LYS A 48 23.77 -4.50 -7.51
CA LYS A 48 22.84 -3.36 -7.67
C LYS A 48 21.81 -3.62 -8.77
N TYR A 49 20.57 -3.27 -8.47
CA TYR A 49 19.46 -3.24 -9.43
C TYR A 49 18.91 -1.82 -9.58
N ASP A 50 18.49 -1.47 -10.81
CA ASP A 50 17.80 -0.21 -11.09
C ASP A 50 16.32 -0.28 -10.70
N LEU A 51 15.71 -1.47 -10.82
CA LEU A 51 14.29 -1.72 -10.58
C LEU A 51 14.07 -3.09 -9.97
N LEU A 52 13.21 -3.17 -8.97
CA LEU A 52 12.61 -4.38 -8.45
C LEU A 52 11.12 -4.38 -8.79
N ILE A 53 10.65 -5.41 -9.49
CA ILE A 53 9.23 -5.71 -9.67
C ILE A 53 8.90 -6.74 -8.60
N LEU A 54 8.05 -6.37 -7.65
CA LEU A 54 7.86 -7.11 -6.40
C LEU A 54 6.42 -7.60 -6.27
N ASP A 55 6.22 -8.93 -6.28
CA ASP A 55 5.01 -9.48 -5.70
C ASP A 55 5.05 -9.37 -4.17
N ILE A 56 3.96 -8.93 -3.60
CA ILE A 56 3.81 -8.75 -2.15
C ILE A 56 3.28 -9.99 -1.44
N ASN A 57 2.92 -11.03 -2.19
CA ASN A 57 2.35 -12.27 -1.66
C ASN A 57 3.23 -13.50 -2.01
N MET A 58 4.49 -13.41 -1.68
CA MET A 58 5.47 -14.50 -1.85
C MET A 58 5.75 -15.21 -0.52
N PRO A 59 6.32 -16.42 -0.54
CA PRO A 59 6.82 -17.07 0.68
C PRO A 59 7.76 -16.14 1.48
N GLU A 60 7.61 -16.16 2.79
CA GLU A 60 8.38 -15.36 3.77
C GLU A 60 8.26 -13.84 3.60
N SER A 61 7.27 -13.36 2.85
CA SER A 61 6.96 -11.94 2.73
C SER A 61 6.62 -11.31 4.10
N ARG A 62 7.10 -10.08 4.32
CA ARG A 62 6.93 -9.32 5.58
C ARG A 62 5.98 -8.14 5.42
N ASN A 63 4.98 -8.28 4.56
CA ASN A 63 4.03 -7.23 4.23
C ASN A 63 4.75 -5.93 3.77
N LYS A 64 4.16 -4.79 4.08
CA LYS A 64 4.69 -3.48 3.67
C LYS A 64 6.09 -3.13 4.24
N LYS A 65 6.53 -3.79 5.34
CA LYS A 65 7.89 -3.61 5.90
C LYS A 65 9.00 -4.01 4.92
N MET A 66 8.70 -4.85 3.94
CA MET A 66 9.66 -5.20 2.88
C MET A 66 10.19 -3.97 2.15
N ILE A 67 9.36 -2.95 1.93
CA ILE A 67 9.76 -1.75 1.20
C ILE A 67 10.88 -1.02 1.92
N SER A 68 10.71 -0.75 3.22
CA SER A 68 11.73 -0.07 4.02
C SER A 68 13.00 -0.92 4.19
N GLU A 69 12.88 -2.25 4.32
CA GLU A 69 14.01 -3.17 4.40
C GLU A 69 14.82 -3.16 3.09
N ILE A 70 14.17 -3.29 1.93
CA ILE A 70 14.82 -3.22 0.62
C ILE A 70 15.51 -1.87 0.41
N LYS A 71 14.83 -0.77 0.72
CA LYS A 71 15.40 0.59 0.61
C LYS A 71 16.55 0.81 1.58
N SER A 72 16.62 0.14 2.71
CA SER A 72 17.77 0.22 3.63
C SER A 72 19.03 -0.45 3.05
N ILE A 73 18.86 -1.51 2.23
CA ILE A 73 19.97 -2.20 1.55
C ILE A 73 20.40 -1.44 0.28
N GLN A 74 19.42 -1.04 -0.55
CA GLN A 74 19.66 -0.25 -1.75
C GLN A 74 18.74 0.98 -1.80
N PRO A 75 19.17 2.14 -1.27
CA PRO A 75 18.31 3.35 -1.23
C PRO A 75 17.83 3.83 -2.61
N GLU A 76 18.63 3.61 -3.66
CA GLU A 76 18.35 4.07 -5.03
C GLU A 76 17.52 3.08 -5.86
N ILE A 77 17.27 1.85 -5.36
CA ILE A 77 16.46 0.88 -6.09
C ILE A 77 15.02 1.39 -6.20
N ARG A 78 14.46 1.35 -7.39
CA ARG A 78 13.04 1.63 -7.59
C ARG A 78 12.23 0.37 -7.34
N ILE A 79 11.09 0.50 -6.67
CA ILE A 79 10.24 -0.64 -6.33
C ILE A 79 8.88 -0.45 -6.99
N LEU A 80 8.57 -1.34 -7.94
CA LEU A 80 7.28 -1.48 -8.57
C LEU A 80 6.54 -2.66 -7.96
N VAL A 81 5.52 -2.39 -7.16
CA VAL A 81 4.66 -3.44 -6.61
C VAL A 81 3.79 -4.02 -7.72
N PHE A 82 3.82 -5.34 -7.90
CA PHE A 82 3.10 -6.10 -8.90
C PHE A 82 2.25 -7.16 -8.20
N SER A 83 0.96 -6.91 -8.02
CA SER A 83 0.11 -7.72 -7.15
C SER A 83 -1.28 -7.95 -7.73
N ALA A 84 -1.92 -9.07 -7.36
CA ALA A 84 -3.31 -9.36 -7.71
C ALA A 84 -4.32 -8.62 -6.80
N TYR A 85 -3.86 -7.98 -5.71
CA TYR A 85 -4.72 -7.23 -4.81
C TYR A 85 -5.24 -5.93 -5.43
N GLU A 86 -6.28 -5.37 -4.81
CA GLU A 86 -6.86 -4.10 -5.23
C GLU A 86 -5.95 -2.90 -4.92
N GLU A 87 -6.22 -1.77 -5.56
CA GLU A 87 -5.46 -0.52 -5.44
C GLU A 87 -5.32 0.00 -4.00
N ASP A 88 -6.24 -0.34 -3.08
CA ASP A 88 -6.17 0.07 -1.68
C ASP A 88 -4.94 -0.50 -0.98
N ILE A 89 -4.57 -1.73 -1.33
CA ILE A 89 -3.32 -2.34 -0.86
C ILE A 89 -2.13 -1.62 -1.49
N GLY A 90 -2.18 -1.32 -2.80
CA GLY A 90 -1.13 -0.57 -3.50
C GLY A 90 -0.83 0.78 -2.84
N VAL A 91 -1.87 1.52 -2.42
CA VAL A 91 -1.71 2.80 -1.68
C VAL A 91 -0.89 2.64 -0.41
N GLN A 92 -1.06 1.54 0.33
CA GLN A 92 -0.30 1.28 1.56
C GLN A 92 1.20 1.10 1.26
N TYR A 93 1.54 0.33 0.22
CA TYR A 93 2.93 0.10 -0.17
C TYR A 93 3.61 1.37 -0.71
N ILE A 94 2.88 2.20 -1.44
CA ILE A 94 3.38 3.50 -1.90
C ILE A 94 3.67 4.43 -0.72
N LYS A 95 2.82 4.44 0.31
CA LYS A 95 3.07 5.21 1.55
C LYS A 95 4.30 4.74 2.32
N GLU A 96 4.68 3.49 2.19
CA GLU A 96 5.93 2.93 2.77
C GLU A 96 7.16 3.19 1.89
N GLY A 97 6.99 3.82 0.72
CA GLY A 97 8.09 4.23 -0.14
C GLY A 97 8.26 3.41 -1.43
N ALA A 98 7.27 2.61 -1.82
CA ALA A 98 7.26 2.00 -3.15
C ALA A 98 7.08 3.10 -4.22
N ASP A 99 7.80 2.98 -5.32
CA ASP A 99 7.82 3.97 -6.39
C ASP A 99 6.73 3.74 -7.44
N GLY A 100 6.04 2.60 -7.39
CA GLY A 100 4.95 2.31 -8.30
C GLY A 100 4.10 1.11 -7.90
N TYR A 101 2.96 0.97 -8.59
CA TYR A 101 2.02 -0.14 -8.42
C TYR A 101 1.40 -0.54 -9.76
N ILE A 102 1.29 -1.86 -9.98
CA ILE A 102 0.49 -2.47 -11.06
C ILE A 102 -0.31 -3.63 -10.51
N ASN A 103 -1.56 -3.74 -10.94
CA ASN A 103 -2.35 -4.94 -10.70
C ASN A 103 -1.98 -6.03 -11.74
N LYS A 104 -1.73 -7.27 -11.29
CA LYS A 104 -1.43 -8.44 -12.15
C LYS A 104 -2.53 -8.76 -13.17
N LEU A 105 -3.78 -8.34 -12.89
CA LEU A 105 -4.92 -8.49 -13.78
C LEU A 105 -5.00 -7.40 -14.87
N SER A 106 -4.07 -6.45 -14.87
CA SER A 106 -3.97 -5.42 -15.90
C SER A 106 -3.59 -6.04 -17.26
N LYS A 107 -3.81 -5.28 -18.34
CA LYS A 107 -3.39 -5.71 -19.68
C LYS A 107 -1.88 -5.96 -19.72
N VAL A 108 -1.47 -6.94 -20.51
CA VAL A 108 -0.06 -7.34 -20.67
C VAL A 108 0.86 -6.17 -21.01
N ASP A 109 0.39 -5.22 -21.84
CA ASP A 109 1.17 -4.04 -22.25
C ASP A 109 1.47 -3.08 -21.09
N THR A 110 0.62 -3.07 -20.05
CA THR A 110 0.72 -2.14 -18.93
C THR A 110 2.04 -2.27 -18.18
N ILE A 111 2.60 -3.50 -18.06
CA ILE A 111 3.84 -3.67 -17.29
C ILE A 111 5.04 -3.05 -17.99
N SER A 112 5.14 -3.19 -19.32
CA SER A 112 6.23 -2.55 -20.08
C SER A 112 6.11 -1.01 -20.09
N GLU A 113 4.89 -0.48 -20.19
CA GLU A 113 4.63 0.96 -20.08
C GLU A 113 5.03 1.49 -18.71
N ALA A 114 4.68 0.79 -17.66
CA ALA A 114 5.03 1.19 -16.30
C ALA A 114 6.54 1.17 -16.07
N VAL A 115 7.23 0.11 -16.50
CA VAL A 115 8.70 0.01 -16.37
C VAL A 115 9.39 1.13 -17.17
N MET A 116 8.93 1.43 -18.38
CA MET A 116 9.46 2.56 -19.17
C MET A 116 9.26 3.89 -18.44
N LYS A 117 8.07 4.14 -17.88
CA LYS A 117 7.79 5.35 -17.08
C LYS A 117 8.64 5.40 -15.82
N MET A 118 8.77 4.28 -15.11
CA MET A 118 9.66 4.19 -13.94
C MET A 118 11.09 4.60 -14.28
N PHE A 119 11.62 4.19 -15.45
CA PHE A 119 12.95 4.61 -15.88
C PHE A 119 13.02 6.08 -16.32
N ALA A 120 11.96 6.62 -16.88
CA ALA A 120 11.93 8.01 -17.36
C ALA A 120 11.62 9.01 -16.23
N GLU A 121 10.62 8.74 -15.42
CA GLU A 121 10.00 9.66 -14.47
C GLU A 121 10.30 9.32 -13.01
N GLY A 122 10.78 8.09 -12.74
CA GLY A 122 11.09 7.61 -11.38
C GLY A 122 9.93 6.91 -10.69
N ASN A 123 8.70 7.03 -11.17
CA ASN A 123 7.51 6.46 -10.56
C ASN A 123 6.45 6.04 -11.58
N TYR A 124 5.50 5.20 -11.11
CA TYR A 124 4.31 4.82 -11.89
C TYR A 124 3.12 4.61 -10.98
N TYR A 125 2.14 5.49 -11.10
CA TYR A 125 0.89 5.39 -10.33
C TYR A 125 -0.32 5.38 -11.28
N PRO A 126 -1.11 4.27 -11.31
CA PRO A 126 -2.41 4.27 -11.99
C PRO A 126 -3.32 5.38 -11.46
N ASN A 127 -4.21 5.91 -12.32
CA ASN A 127 -5.11 7.01 -11.95
C ASN A 127 -5.95 6.72 -10.71
N GLY A 128 -6.40 5.48 -10.51
CA GLY A 128 -7.13 5.07 -9.33
C GLY A 128 -6.31 5.24 -8.04
N ILE A 129 -5.04 4.88 -8.06
CA ILE A 129 -4.09 5.09 -6.96
C ILE A 129 -3.86 6.59 -6.71
N VAL A 130 -3.63 7.38 -7.76
CA VAL A 130 -3.43 8.84 -7.62
C VAL A 130 -4.64 9.48 -6.93
N ASN A 131 -5.85 9.13 -7.36
CA ASN A 131 -7.07 9.64 -6.74
C ASN A 131 -7.18 9.26 -5.27
N LYS A 132 -6.79 8.04 -4.89
CA LYS A 132 -6.79 7.56 -3.51
C LYS A 132 -5.70 8.22 -2.66
N LEU A 133 -4.52 8.48 -3.22
CA LEU A 133 -3.45 9.21 -2.54
C LEU A 133 -3.82 10.67 -2.26
N LEU A 134 -4.53 11.31 -3.17
CA LEU A 134 -5.01 12.68 -3.02
C LEU A 134 -6.22 12.80 -2.08
N GLN A 135 -6.95 11.71 -1.83
CA GLN A 135 -7.99 11.71 -0.80
C GLN A 135 -7.32 11.66 0.59
N PRO A 136 -7.76 12.48 1.55
CA PRO A 136 -7.36 12.33 2.94
C PRO A 136 -7.58 10.87 3.34
N SER A 137 -6.53 10.16 3.75
CA SER A 137 -6.69 8.78 4.18
C SER A 137 -7.63 8.75 5.38
N ALA A 138 -8.38 7.67 5.54
CA ALA A 138 -9.20 7.50 6.74
C ALA A 138 -8.33 7.53 8.02
N LEU A 139 -7.03 7.20 7.90
CA LEU A 139 -6.02 7.34 8.96
C LEU A 139 -5.73 8.81 9.28
N ASP A 140 -5.67 9.69 8.26
CA ASP A 140 -5.58 11.15 8.47
C ASP A 140 -6.88 11.68 9.08
N GLY A 141 -8.00 11.02 8.80
CA GLY A 141 -9.28 11.28 9.44
C GLY A 141 -9.24 11.11 10.95
N ILE A 142 -8.67 10.00 11.46
CA ILE A 142 -8.54 9.77 12.92
C ILE A 142 -7.68 10.86 13.55
N LYS A 143 -6.56 11.24 12.94
CA LYS A 143 -5.72 12.35 13.39
C LYS A 143 -6.40 13.71 13.32
N SER A 144 -7.44 13.87 12.49
CA SER A 144 -8.22 15.11 12.37
C SER A 144 -9.33 15.22 13.40
N LEU A 145 -9.59 14.18 14.19
CA LEU A 145 -10.53 14.24 15.30
C LEU A 145 -9.99 15.17 16.38
N SER A 146 -10.86 16.02 16.93
CA SER A 146 -10.51 16.73 18.15
C SER A 146 -10.38 15.74 19.31
N GLU A 147 -9.73 16.15 20.39
CA GLU A 147 -9.56 15.33 21.59
C GLU A 147 -10.88 14.72 22.05
N ARG A 148 -11.93 15.53 22.12
CA ARG A 148 -13.28 15.10 22.51
C ARG A 148 -13.94 14.14 21.50
N GLU A 149 -13.72 14.35 20.21
CA GLU A 149 -14.20 13.42 19.16
C GLU A 149 -13.44 12.10 19.23
N TYR A 150 -12.16 12.12 19.52
CA TYR A 150 -11.34 10.91 19.65
C TYR A 150 -11.75 10.07 20.88
N GLU A 151 -11.99 10.69 22.03
CA GLU A 151 -12.49 10.01 23.22
C GLU A 151 -13.80 9.27 22.93
N ILE A 152 -14.77 9.98 22.33
CA ILE A 152 -16.07 9.41 21.94
C ILE A 152 -15.90 8.30 20.90
N PHE A 153 -15.00 8.49 19.91
CA PHE A 153 -14.68 7.47 18.91
C PHE A 153 -14.17 6.19 19.56
N ILE A 154 -13.27 6.27 20.54
CA ILE A 154 -12.75 5.11 21.28
C ILE A 154 -13.90 4.39 22.03
N LEU A 155 -14.80 5.13 22.67
CA LEU A 155 -15.96 4.54 23.35
C LEU A 155 -16.91 3.85 22.37
N MET A 156 -17.13 4.45 21.18
CA MET A 156 -17.94 3.82 20.13
C MET A 156 -17.38 2.49 19.68
N ILE A 157 -16.08 2.39 19.38
CA ILE A 157 -15.45 1.12 18.93
C ILE A 157 -15.41 0.06 20.02
N LYS A 158 -15.45 0.44 21.31
CA LYS A 158 -15.64 -0.48 22.43
C LYS A 158 -17.07 -1.03 22.54
N GLY A 159 -18.00 -0.53 21.72
CA GLY A 159 -19.39 -0.95 21.69
C GLY A 159 -20.34 -0.18 22.59
N ASN A 160 -19.88 0.90 23.23
CA ASN A 160 -20.71 1.69 24.12
C ASN A 160 -21.84 2.41 23.35
N GLY A 161 -23.06 2.31 23.89
CA GLY A 161 -24.23 3.04 23.39
C GLY A 161 -24.25 4.51 23.81
N ASN A 162 -25.22 5.28 23.29
CA ASN A 162 -25.29 6.73 23.57
C ASN A 162 -25.43 7.05 25.05
N LEU A 163 -26.18 6.23 25.79
CA LEU A 163 -26.40 6.43 27.23
C LEU A 163 -25.11 6.17 28.04
N GLU A 164 -24.39 5.12 27.70
CA GLU A 164 -23.12 4.77 28.34
C GLU A 164 -22.07 5.84 28.12
N ILE A 165 -21.93 6.30 26.87
CA ILE A 165 -21.01 7.39 26.50
C ILE A 165 -21.42 8.69 27.19
N SER A 166 -22.72 8.99 27.26
CA SER A 166 -23.25 10.17 27.92
C SER A 166 -22.89 10.20 29.41
N ASN A 167 -23.02 9.05 30.09
CA ASN A 167 -22.69 8.91 31.51
C ASN A 167 -21.17 9.01 31.74
N GLU A 168 -20.35 8.35 30.90
CA GLU A 168 -18.89 8.35 31.05
C GLU A 168 -18.26 9.71 30.75
N MET A 169 -18.83 10.43 29.79
CA MET A 169 -18.32 11.74 29.35
C MET A 169 -18.97 12.92 30.11
N GLU A 170 -19.97 12.65 30.93
CA GLU A 170 -20.78 13.65 31.68
C GLU A 170 -21.42 14.72 30.75
N ILE A 171 -21.90 14.33 29.57
CA ILE A 171 -22.55 15.22 28.60
C ILE A 171 -23.87 14.64 28.10
N GLN A 172 -24.77 15.52 27.64
CA GLN A 172 -26.12 15.10 27.20
C GLN A 172 -26.09 14.17 25.99
N MET A 173 -26.98 13.17 25.94
CA MET A 173 -27.13 12.24 24.82
C MET A 173 -27.30 12.89 23.43
N SER A 174 -27.98 14.06 23.39
CA SER A 174 -28.14 14.85 22.17
C SER A 174 -26.79 15.36 21.65
N THR A 175 -25.89 15.72 22.57
CA THR A 175 -24.55 16.17 22.27
C THR A 175 -23.71 14.97 21.75
N ILE A 176 -23.81 13.79 22.37
CA ILE A 176 -23.17 12.55 21.88
C ILE A 176 -23.63 12.24 20.44
N SER A 177 -24.94 12.32 20.18
CA SER A 177 -25.47 12.09 18.83
C SER A 177 -24.89 13.05 17.78
N THR A 178 -24.61 14.28 18.17
CA THR A 178 -23.96 15.28 17.31
C THR A 178 -22.51 14.94 17.05
N TYR A 179 -21.75 14.55 18.08
CA TYR A 179 -20.36 14.09 17.93
C TYR A 179 -20.28 12.85 17.05
N LYS A 180 -21.13 11.85 17.26
CA LYS A 180 -21.17 10.63 16.41
C LYS A 180 -21.36 10.97 14.94
N LYS A 181 -22.28 11.87 14.60
CA LYS A 181 -22.48 12.35 13.22
C LYS A 181 -21.22 13.03 12.65
N ARG A 182 -20.54 13.87 13.46
CA ARG A 182 -19.31 14.55 13.04
C ARG A 182 -18.17 13.55 12.82
N ILE A 183 -18.00 12.57 13.72
CA ILE A 183 -17.01 11.50 13.63
C ILE A 183 -17.23 10.71 12.34
N HIS A 184 -18.44 10.19 12.10
CA HIS A 184 -18.78 9.47 10.88
C HIS A 184 -18.51 10.31 9.62
N LYS A 185 -18.85 11.60 9.64
CA LYS A 185 -18.59 12.52 8.52
C LYS A 185 -17.09 12.71 8.28
N LYS A 186 -16.30 12.95 9.33
CA LYS A 186 -14.83 13.14 9.24
C LYS A 186 -14.12 11.86 8.77
N LEU A 187 -14.55 10.70 9.30
CA LEU A 187 -13.96 9.40 8.99
C LEU A 187 -14.54 8.75 7.74
N LYS A 188 -15.52 9.40 7.09
CA LYS A 188 -16.24 8.89 5.90
C LYS A 188 -16.81 7.48 6.09
N THR A 189 -17.35 7.20 7.28
CA THR A 189 -17.95 5.93 7.65
C THR A 189 -19.45 6.09 7.85
N THR A 190 -20.22 5.00 7.79
CA THR A 190 -21.67 5.01 7.96
C THR A 190 -22.16 4.15 9.12
N ASN A 191 -21.33 3.26 9.62
CA ASN A 191 -21.69 2.30 10.66
C ASN A 191 -20.49 1.99 11.58
N LEU A 192 -20.76 1.27 12.67
CA LEU A 192 -19.76 0.90 13.68
C LEU A 192 -18.70 -0.05 13.12
N ALA A 193 -19.08 -1.00 12.25
CA ALA A 193 -18.13 -1.97 11.70
C ALA A 193 -17.06 -1.28 10.85
N ASP A 194 -17.41 -0.24 10.10
CA ASP A 194 -16.46 0.57 9.35
C ASP A 194 -15.49 1.31 10.28
N LEU A 195 -15.97 1.82 11.43
CA LEU A 195 -15.11 2.48 12.42
C LEU A 195 -14.11 1.51 13.05
N ILE A 196 -14.55 0.28 13.36
CA ILE A 196 -13.67 -0.76 13.93
C ILE A 196 -12.58 -1.14 12.94
N LYS A 197 -12.93 -1.47 11.68
CA LYS A 197 -11.96 -1.77 10.62
C LYS A 197 -10.94 -0.66 10.43
N LEU A 198 -11.41 0.58 10.46
CA LEU A 198 -10.56 1.75 10.32
C LEU A 198 -9.59 1.91 11.48
N TYR A 199 -10.03 1.62 12.70
CA TYR A 199 -9.17 1.66 13.89
C TYR A 199 -8.15 0.51 13.90
N GLU A 200 -8.55 -0.70 13.53
CA GLU A 200 -7.64 -1.85 13.37
C GLU A 200 -6.53 -1.53 12.37
N ALA A 201 -6.88 -0.94 11.21
CA ALA A 201 -5.91 -0.50 10.22
C ALA A 201 -5.01 0.65 10.72
N TYR A 202 -5.46 1.45 11.68
CA TYR A 202 -4.68 2.53 12.30
C TYR A 202 -3.65 2.00 13.30
N MET A 203 -3.97 0.90 13.99
CA MET A 203 -3.12 0.29 15.03
C MET A 203 -2.13 -0.75 14.47
N SER A 204 -2.30 -1.19 13.20
CA SER A 204 -1.42 -2.14 12.49
C SER A 204 -0.21 -1.46 11.89
#